data_0f025c4519b221b772f8858429f1e327
#
_entry.id   0f025c4519b221b772f8858429f1e327
#
_cell.length_a   1.000
_cell.length_b   1.000
_cell.length_c   1.000
_cell.angle_alpha   90.00
_cell.angle_beta   90.00
_cell.angle_gamma   90.00
#
_symmetry.space_group_name_H-M   'P 1'
#
loop_
_entity.id
_entity.type
_entity.pdbx_description
1 polymer ?
#
loop_
_entity_poly.entity_id
_entity_poly.type
_entity_poly.pdbx_seq_one_letter_code
_entity_poly.pdbx_strand_id
1 'polypeptide(L)'
;MKKIIFILVFCFILGFGYFFYPSQNYNFSLRSSFSHHTSLKDFRGEKLIIYFGYTFCPDICPGTLSLLALALDKMKNKPHLLFISLDIKRDNDPAKLEEWLKYFYPNSTALIAKNEKSLKKLTKNYGVLYEEIDLKDSFMQYSIAHSNELYLFDEKGHFKGSINDLSQKELLKALSEFLEDKK
;
A
#
# COMPACT_ATOMS: atom_id res chain seq x y z
N MET A 1 47.27 -1.93 22.40
CA MET A 1 46.10 -1.74 23.26
C MET A 1 45.14 -0.66 22.67
N LYS A 2 45.56 0.58 22.36
CA LYS A 2 44.65 1.64 21.82
C LYS A 2 43.95 1.24 20.51
N LYS A 3 44.62 0.56 19.57
CA LYS A 3 44.00 0.12 18.27
C LYS A 3 42.91 -0.96 18.47
N ILE A 4 43.05 -1.85 19.45
CA ILE A 4 42.10 -2.93 19.74
C ILE A 4 40.85 -2.33 20.38
N ILE A 5 40.99 -1.33 21.26
CA ILE A 5 39.88 -0.64 21.90
C ILE A 5 39.07 0.14 20.82
N PHE A 6 39.75 0.74 19.85
CA PHE A 6 39.09 1.47 18.76
C PHE A 6 38.23 0.54 17.86
N ILE A 7 38.76 -0.66 17.57
CA ILE A 7 38.03 -1.66 16.77
C ILE A 7 36.80 -2.19 17.54
N LEU A 8 36.93 -2.46 18.85
CA LEU A 8 35.82 -2.94 19.67
C LEU A 8 34.72 -1.88 19.82
N VAL A 9 35.09 -0.61 20.00
CA VAL A 9 34.11 0.50 20.07
C VAL A 9 33.41 0.69 18.72
N PHE A 10 34.14 0.59 17.60
CA PHE A 10 33.58 0.71 16.25
C PHE A 10 32.61 -0.45 15.92
N CYS A 11 32.96 -1.68 16.28
CA CYS A 11 32.07 -2.84 16.14
C CYS A 11 30.84 -2.74 17.03
N PHE A 12 30.97 -2.16 18.24
CA PHE A 12 29.85 -1.94 19.16
C PHE A 12 28.87 -0.88 18.60
N ILE A 13 29.40 0.22 18.03
CA ILE A 13 28.57 1.27 17.43
C ILE A 13 27.84 0.74 16.18
N LEU A 14 28.50 -0.05 15.32
CA LEU A 14 27.87 -0.67 14.16
C LEU A 14 26.85 -1.74 14.56
N GLY A 15 27.14 -2.57 15.56
CA GLY A 15 26.22 -3.56 16.10
C GLY A 15 25.00 -2.93 16.78
N PHE A 16 25.20 -1.85 17.52
CA PHE A 16 24.12 -1.11 18.19
C PHE A 16 23.21 -0.37 17.19
N GLY A 17 23.77 0.19 16.11
CA GLY A 17 23.01 0.81 15.03
C GLY A 17 22.11 -0.19 14.29
N TYR A 18 22.57 -1.42 14.11
CA TYR A 18 21.80 -2.49 13.46
C TYR A 18 20.62 -2.99 14.33
N PHE A 19 20.77 -2.93 15.66
CA PHE A 19 19.76 -3.41 16.62
C PHE A 19 18.61 -2.42 16.82
N PHE A 20 18.79 -1.14 16.47
CA PHE A 20 17.80 -0.07 16.64
C PHE A 20 17.09 0.36 15.34
N TYR A 21 17.25 -0.37 14.23
CA TYR A 21 16.40 -0.12 13.08
C TYR A 21 14.98 -0.62 13.39
N PRO A 22 14.01 0.27 13.65
CA PRO A 22 12.65 -0.18 13.93
C PRO A 22 12.14 -0.94 12.72
N SER A 23 11.85 -2.22 12.88
CA SER A 23 11.22 -3.02 11.83
C SER A 23 9.91 -2.33 11.45
N GLN A 24 9.81 -1.92 10.20
CA GLN A 24 8.63 -1.23 9.68
C GLN A 24 7.41 -2.15 9.83
N ASN A 25 6.40 -1.68 10.56
CA ASN A 25 5.22 -2.50 10.87
C ASN A 25 4.11 -2.22 9.88
N TYR A 26 3.95 -3.11 8.90
CA TYR A 26 2.91 -3.04 7.88
C TYR A 26 1.57 -3.66 8.29
N ASN A 27 1.45 -4.18 9.53
CA ASN A 27 0.19 -4.77 9.99
C ASN A 27 -0.92 -3.73 10.13
N PHE A 28 -2.13 -4.15 9.78
CA PHE A 28 -3.33 -3.33 9.92
C PHE A 28 -4.51 -4.16 10.45
N SER A 29 -5.57 -3.47 10.88
CA SER A 29 -6.89 -4.01 11.14
C SER A 29 -7.90 -2.98 10.62
N LEU A 30 -8.52 -3.29 9.49
CA LEU A 30 -9.38 -2.39 8.73
C LEU A 30 -10.74 -3.04 8.49
N ARG A 31 -11.75 -2.24 8.13
CA ARG A 31 -13.07 -2.75 7.70
C ARG A 31 -13.03 -3.11 6.22
N SER A 32 -13.63 -4.25 5.88
CA SER A 32 -13.92 -4.67 4.51
C SER A 32 -15.42 -4.95 4.36
N SER A 33 -15.87 -5.34 3.17
CA SER A 33 -17.25 -5.78 2.89
C SER A 33 -17.67 -7.02 3.67
N PHE A 34 -16.71 -7.86 4.09
CA PHE A 34 -16.96 -9.15 4.77
C PHE A 34 -16.51 -9.17 6.24
N SER A 35 -15.77 -8.17 6.75
CA SER A 35 -15.25 -8.15 8.13
C SER A 35 -15.01 -6.76 8.66
N HIS A 36 -15.20 -6.59 9.97
CA HIS A 36 -14.81 -5.38 10.69
C HIS A 36 -13.33 -5.34 11.08
N HIS A 37 -12.60 -6.46 10.94
CA HIS A 37 -11.20 -6.64 11.38
C HIS A 37 -10.37 -7.40 10.34
N THR A 38 -10.37 -6.93 9.11
CA THR A 38 -9.53 -7.49 8.03
C THR A 38 -8.08 -7.07 8.22
N SER A 39 -7.16 -8.01 8.05
CA SER A 39 -5.71 -7.83 8.26
C SER A 39 -4.90 -8.53 7.15
N LEU A 40 -3.59 -8.32 7.10
CA LEU A 40 -2.71 -9.05 6.17
C LEU A 40 -2.78 -10.58 6.33
N LYS A 41 -3.16 -11.06 7.52
CA LYS A 41 -3.25 -12.51 7.79
C LYS A 41 -4.37 -13.19 7.02
N ASP A 42 -5.42 -12.45 6.68
CA ASP A 42 -6.60 -12.97 5.98
C ASP A 42 -6.32 -13.26 4.51
N PHE A 43 -5.18 -12.77 4.00
CA PHE A 43 -4.72 -12.95 2.61
C PHE A 43 -3.46 -13.84 2.51
N ARG A 44 -3.19 -14.66 3.53
CA ARG A 44 -2.06 -15.61 3.48
C ARG A 44 -2.24 -16.61 2.34
N GLY A 45 -1.16 -16.87 1.62
CA GLY A 45 -1.16 -17.74 0.43
C GLY A 45 -1.24 -16.97 -0.89
N GLU A 46 -1.54 -15.65 -0.84
CA GLU A 46 -1.62 -14.79 -2.01
C GLU A 46 -0.50 -13.74 -2.02
N LYS A 47 0.07 -13.46 -3.19
CA LYS A 47 0.88 -12.25 -3.40
C LYS A 47 -0.06 -11.05 -3.41
N LEU A 48 0.31 -9.98 -2.71
CA LEU A 48 -0.54 -8.80 -2.56
C LEU A 48 0.09 -7.57 -3.19
N ILE A 49 -0.76 -6.75 -3.78
CA ILE A 49 -0.47 -5.36 -4.11
C ILE A 49 -1.36 -4.50 -3.23
N ILE A 50 -0.79 -3.57 -2.47
CA ILE A 50 -1.55 -2.62 -1.67
C ILE A 50 -1.42 -1.24 -2.32
N TYR A 51 -2.56 -0.58 -2.54
CA TYR A 51 -2.65 0.76 -3.09
C TYR A 51 -3.50 1.65 -2.19
N PHE A 52 -2.99 2.85 -1.91
CA PHE A 52 -3.70 3.89 -1.17
C PHE A 52 -4.30 4.90 -2.15
N GLY A 53 -5.59 5.18 -2.02
CA GLY A 53 -6.29 6.10 -2.90
C GLY A 53 -7.67 6.46 -2.37
N TYR A 54 -8.55 7.01 -3.20
CA TYR A 54 -9.94 7.33 -2.85
C TYR A 54 -10.81 7.44 -4.10
N THR A 55 -12.12 7.17 -3.97
CA THR A 55 -13.03 7.08 -5.14
C THR A 55 -13.29 8.43 -5.81
N PHE A 56 -13.30 9.51 -5.03
CA PHE A 56 -13.52 10.88 -5.54
C PHE A 56 -12.28 11.51 -6.19
N CYS A 57 -11.22 10.75 -6.39
CA CYS A 57 -10.06 11.19 -7.18
C CYS A 57 -10.45 11.26 -8.66
N PRO A 58 -10.36 12.44 -9.31
CA PRO A 58 -10.89 12.59 -10.66
C PRO A 58 -10.00 11.96 -11.75
N ASP A 59 -8.73 11.68 -11.46
CA ASP A 59 -7.74 11.33 -12.49
C ASP A 59 -6.75 10.24 -12.02
N ILE A 60 -5.92 10.55 -11.04
CA ILE A 60 -4.74 9.71 -10.70
C ILE A 60 -5.14 8.30 -10.23
N CYS A 61 -6.13 8.17 -9.31
CA CYS A 61 -6.50 6.86 -8.78
C CYS A 61 -7.12 5.93 -9.84
N PRO A 62 -8.15 6.36 -10.62
CA PRO A 62 -8.69 5.52 -11.68
C PRO A 62 -7.65 5.25 -12.79
N GLY A 63 -6.80 6.22 -13.11
CA GLY A 63 -5.69 6.05 -14.06
C GLY A 63 -4.70 4.97 -13.59
N THR A 64 -4.25 5.04 -12.35
CA THR A 64 -3.34 4.03 -11.75
C THR A 64 -3.98 2.65 -11.73
N LEU A 65 -5.24 2.52 -11.31
CA LEU A 65 -5.95 1.23 -11.29
C LEU A 65 -6.11 0.65 -12.69
N SER A 66 -6.42 1.48 -13.69
CA SER A 66 -6.52 1.06 -15.09
C SER A 66 -5.18 0.58 -15.66
N LEU A 67 -4.10 1.31 -15.40
CA LEU A 67 -2.74 0.91 -15.82
C LEU A 67 -2.31 -0.40 -15.14
N LEU A 68 -2.59 -0.54 -13.84
CA LEU A 68 -2.31 -1.75 -13.08
C LEU A 68 -3.10 -2.94 -13.64
N ALA A 69 -4.40 -2.79 -13.90
CA ALA A 69 -5.24 -3.83 -14.46
C ALA A 69 -4.73 -4.29 -15.84
N LEU A 70 -4.38 -3.36 -16.73
CA LEU A 70 -3.80 -3.65 -18.05
C LEU A 70 -2.44 -4.36 -17.95
N ALA A 71 -1.62 -4.00 -16.97
CA ALA A 71 -0.35 -4.66 -16.73
C ALA A 71 -0.55 -6.09 -16.21
N LEU A 72 -1.45 -6.25 -15.23
CA LEU A 72 -1.76 -7.55 -14.64
C LEU A 72 -2.47 -8.49 -15.62
N ASP A 73 -3.23 -7.97 -16.58
CA ASP A 73 -3.85 -8.81 -17.62
C ASP A 73 -2.81 -9.62 -18.43
N LYS A 74 -1.64 -9.06 -18.62
CA LYS A 74 -0.50 -9.71 -19.30
C LYS A 74 0.25 -10.73 -18.43
N MET A 75 0.00 -10.76 -17.12
CA MET A 75 0.69 -11.65 -16.18
C MET A 75 -0.04 -13.00 -16.05
N LYS A 76 0.72 -14.10 -15.95
CA LYS A 76 0.17 -15.43 -15.72
C LYS A 76 -0.38 -15.56 -14.28
N ASN A 77 0.39 -15.10 -13.31
CA ASN A 77 0.01 -15.11 -11.90
C ASN A 77 -0.70 -13.80 -11.55
N LYS A 78 -1.85 -13.89 -10.92
CA LYS A 78 -2.69 -12.74 -10.56
C LYS A 78 -2.58 -12.48 -9.05
N PRO A 79 -1.98 -11.36 -8.63
CA PRO A 79 -1.94 -11.00 -7.21
C PRO A 79 -3.32 -10.55 -6.75
N HIS A 80 -3.55 -10.51 -5.44
CA HIS A 80 -4.72 -9.87 -4.86
C HIS A 80 -4.43 -8.38 -4.63
N LEU A 81 -5.34 -7.50 -5.05
CA LEU A 81 -5.23 -6.07 -4.84
C LEU A 81 -5.98 -5.65 -3.58
N LEU A 82 -5.29 -5.02 -2.65
CA LEU A 82 -5.88 -4.37 -1.50
C LEU A 82 -5.89 -2.86 -1.71
N PHE A 83 -7.07 -2.28 -1.81
CA PHE A 83 -7.24 -0.83 -1.92
C PHE A 83 -7.61 -0.24 -0.57
N ILE A 84 -6.80 0.68 -0.06
CA ILE A 84 -7.02 1.33 1.23
C ILE A 84 -7.45 2.77 1.00
N SER A 85 -8.68 3.10 1.40
CA SER A 85 -9.18 4.46 1.23
C SER A 85 -8.48 5.45 2.16
N LEU A 86 -8.06 6.57 1.57
CA LEU A 86 -7.56 7.77 2.25
C LEU A 86 -8.70 8.76 2.60
N ASP A 87 -9.89 8.57 2.04
CA ASP A 87 -11.06 9.42 2.29
C ASP A 87 -12.15 8.67 3.04
N ILE A 88 -11.92 8.41 4.30
CA ILE A 88 -12.88 7.66 5.12
C ILE A 88 -14.20 8.41 5.40
N LYS A 89 -14.28 9.70 5.02
CA LYS A 89 -15.50 10.50 5.13
C LYS A 89 -16.47 10.19 4.00
N ARG A 90 -15.99 10.15 2.75
CA ARG A 90 -16.79 9.85 1.55
C ARG A 90 -16.82 8.35 1.24
N ASP A 91 -15.70 7.64 1.36
CA ASP A 91 -15.58 6.20 1.21
C ASP A 91 -15.90 5.47 2.53
N ASN A 92 -17.11 5.64 3.05
CA ASN A 92 -17.48 5.12 4.37
C ASN A 92 -18.19 3.76 4.35
N ASP A 93 -18.56 3.28 3.15
CA ASP A 93 -19.20 1.99 2.91
C ASP A 93 -18.24 1.03 2.19
N PRO A 94 -17.71 -0.01 2.88
CA PRO A 94 -16.77 -0.94 2.27
C PRO A 94 -17.35 -1.72 1.07
N ALA A 95 -18.66 -2.01 1.07
CA ALA A 95 -19.28 -2.77 -0.02
C ALA A 95 -19.34 -1.95 -1.31
N LYS A 96 -19.74 -0.68 -1.22
CA LYS A 96 -19.76 0.23 -2.36
C LYS A 96 -18.37 0.52 -2.89
N LEU A 97 -17.40 0.69 -1.98
CA LEU A 97 -16.01 0.89 -2.36
C LEU A 97 -15.45 -0.35 -3.09
N GLU A 98 -15.79 -1.54 -2.63
CA GLU A 98 -15.38 -2.79 -3.26
C GLU A 98 -16.04 -2.99 -4.63
N GLU A 99 -17.33 -2.65 -4.78
CA GLU A 99 -18.02 -2.68 -6.06
C GLU A 99 -17.32 -1.78 -7.09
N TRP A 100 -17.00 -0.54 -6.72
CA TRP A 100 -16.24 0.38 -7.55
C TRP A 100 -14.85 -0.16 -7.92
N LEU A 101 -14.13 -0.73 -6.94
CA LEU A 101 -12.79 -1.27 -7.15
C LEU A 101 -12.79 -2.47 -8.11
N LYS A 102 -13.75 -3.38 -7.97
CA LYS A 102 -13.90 -4.58 -8.82
C LYS A 102 -14.18 -4.27 -10.28
N TYR A 103 -14.66 -3.06 -10.58
CA TYR A 103 -14.79 -2.58 -11.95
C TYR A 103 -13.42 -2.50 -12.66
N PHE A 104 -12.36 -2.16 -11.95
CA PHE A 104 -10.99 -2.13 -12.47
C PHE A 104 -10.32 -3.51 -12.39
N TYR A 105 -10.41 -4.15 -11.24
CA TYR A 105 -9.71 -5.41 -11.00
C TYR A 105 -10.53 -6.34 -10.10
N PRO A 106 -11.10 -7.45 -10.66
CA PRO A 106 -12.02 -8.33 -9.90
C PRO A 106 -11.40 -9.02 -8.69
N ASN A 107 -10.08 -9.39 -8.75
CA ASN A 107 -9.37 -10.00 -7.62
C ASN A 107 -8.87 -8.93 -6.65
N SER A 108 -9.80 -8.25 -5.99
CA SER A 108 -9.49 -7.11 -5.12
C SER A 108 -10.40 -7.05 -3.89
N THR A 109 -9.92 -6.39 -2.86
CA THR A 109 -10.65 -6.08 -1.63
C THR A 109 -10.44 -4.62 -1.25
N ALA A 110 -11.53 -3.93 -0.96
CA ALA A 110 -11.53 -2.56 -0.46
C ALA A 110 -11.46 -2.53 1.06
N LEU A 111 -10.62 -1.64 1.60
CA LEU A 111 -10.33 -1.54 3.02
C LEU A 111 -10.48 -0.09 3.49
N ILE A 112 -11.15 0.10 4.64
CA ILE A 112 -11.42 1.41 5.22
C ILE A 112 -10.97 1.44 6.68
N ALA A 113 -10.21 2.45 7.05
CA ALA A 113 -9.82 2.67 8.44
C ALA A 113 -11.04 3.04 9.31
N LYS A 114 -11.03 2.59 10.58
CA LYS A 114 -12.15 2.86 11.51
C LYS A 114 -12.34 4.36 11.79
N ASN A 115 -11.27 5.13 11.81
CA ASN A 115 -11.25 6.58 12.07
C ASN A 115 -9.93 7.19 11.58
N GLU A 116 -9.87 8.54 11.59
CA GLU A 116 -8.70 9.33 11.19
C GLU A 116 -7.41 8.96 11.95
N LYS A 117 -7.52 8.69 13.24
CA LYS A 117 -6.35 8.32 14.06
C LYS A 117 -5.73 7.01 13.59
N SER A 118 -6.56 6.01 13.25
CA SER A 118 -6.09 4.73 12.73
C SER A 118 -5.56 4.86 11.30
N LEU A 119 -6.17 5.70 10.47
CA LEU A 119 -5.67 6.02 9.14
C LEU A 119 -4.29 6.69 9.20
N LYS A 120 -4.12 7.74 10.01
CA LYS A 120 -2.83 8.43 10.20
C LYS A 120 -1.73 7.51 10.71
N LYS A 121 -2.06 6.59 11.62
CA LYS A 121 -1.08 5.59 12.10
C LYS A 121 -0.67 4.63 10.97
N LEU A 122 -1.64 4.17 10.18
CA LEU A 122 -1.40 3.26 9.07
C LEU A 122 -0.54 3.91 7.98
N THR A 123 -0.94 5.09 7.50
CA THR A 123 -0.19 5.82 6.45
C THR A 123 1.23 6.13 6.89
N LYS A 124 1.44 6.50 8.17
CA LYS A 124 2.79 6.66 8.74
C LYS A 124 3.62 5.37 8.68
N ASN A 125 3.00 4.22 8.97
CA ASN A 125 3.69 2.92 8.92
C ASN A 125 4.09 2.53 7.50
N TYR A 126 3.32 2.93 6.50
CA TYR A 126 3.60 2.68 5.08
C TYR A 126 4.45 3.78 4.42
N GLY A 127 4.68 4.90 5.10
CA GLY A 127 5.36 6.07 4.52
C GLY A 127 4.50 6.84 3.53
N VAL A 128 3.18 6.61 3.52
CA VAL A 128 2.23 7.32 2.66
C VAL A 128 2.06 8.75 3.16
N LEU A 129 2.39 9.69 2.29
CA LEU A 129 2.10 11.10 2.50
C LEU A 129 0.72 11.41 1.91
N TYR A 130 -0.14 12.07 2.67
CA TYR A 130 -1.42 12.56 2.18
C TYR A 130 -1.87 13.82 2.92
N GLU A 131 -2.60 14.67 2.22
CA GLU A 131 -3.12 15.93 2.74
C GLU A 131 -4.46 16.25 2.09
N GLU A 132 -5.42 16.70 2.89
CA GLU A 132 -6.71 17.23 2.41
C GLU A 132 -6.51 18.67 1.92
N ILE A 133 -6.85 18.94 0.67
CA ILE A 133 -6.72 20.24 0.01
C ILE A 133 -8.12 20.83 -0.19
N ASP A 134 -8.41 21.93 0.49
CA ASP A 134 -9.67 22.66 0.34
C ASP A 134 -9.87 23.16 -1.09
N LEU A 135 -11.06 22.90 -1.66
CA LEU A 135 -11.50 23.36 -2.97
C LEU A 135 -12.80 24.17 -2.82
N LYS A 136 -12.69 25.34 -2.20
CA LYS A 136 -13.85 26.19 -1.76
C LYS A 136 -14.86 26.49 -2.86
N ASP A 137 -14.41 26.63 -4.11
CA ASP A 137 -15.24 26.96 -5.27
C ASP A 137 -15.61 25.76 -6.13
N SER A 138 -15.29 24.54 -5.66
CA SER A 138 -15.58 23.29 -6.37
C SER A 138 -16.73 22.54 -5.72
N PHE A 139 -17.56 21.88 -6.54
CA PHE A 139 -18.54 20.90 -6.08
C PHE A 139 -17.90 19.80 -5.22
N MET A 140 -16.63 19.50 -5.45
CA MET A 140 -15.89 18.50 -4.67
C MET A 140 -15.58 18.94 -3.25
N GLN A 141 -15.63 20.24 -2.92
CA GLN A 141 -15.30 20.84 -1.62
C GLN A 141 -13.85 20.63 -1.19
N TYR A 142 -13.28 19.45 -1.37
CA TYR A 142 -11.89 19.13 -1.14
C TYR A 142 -11.41 18.00 -2.05
N SER A 143 -10.09 17.88 -2.19
CA SER A 143 -9.40 16.72 -2.76
C SER A 143 -8.35 16.21 -1.78
N ILE A 144 -7.77 15.03 -2.05
CA ILE A 144 -6.67 14.50 -1.25
C ILE A 144 -5.46 14.34 -2.15
N ALA A 145 -4.43 15.17 -1.90
CA ALA A 145 -3.12 14.96 -2.47
C ALA A 145 -2.43 13.82 -1.72
N HIS A 146 -1.87 12.85 -2.43
CA HIS A 146 -1.16 11.73 -1.80
C HIS A 146 -0.02 11.20 -2.67
N SER A 147 0.94 10.49 -2.04
CA SER A 147 1.95 9.72 -2.75
C SER A 147 1.31 8.58 -3.53
N ASN A 148 1.71 8.41 -4.79
CA ASN A 148 1.15 7.40 -5.70
C ASN A 148 2.12 6.23 -5.83
N GLU A 149 1.93 5.19 -5.00
CA GLU A 149 2.87 4.09 -4.84
C GLU A 149 2.13 2.76 -4.61
N LEU A 150 2.65 1.68 -5.18
CA LEU A 150 2.14 0.32 -4.99
C LEU A 150 3.07 -0.45 -4.06
N TYR A 151 2.55 -1.07 -3.01
CA TYR A 151 3.32 -1.85 -2.03
C TYR A 151 3.14 -3.33 -2.29
N LEU A 152 4.24 -4.09 -2.36
CA LEU A 152 4.27 -5.49 -2.73
C LEU A 152 4.52 -6.39 -1.53
N PHE A 153 3.72 -7.44 -1.37
CA PHE A 153 3.86 -8.41 -0.28
C PHE A 153 3.80 -9.84 -0.80
N ASP A 154 4.68 -10.70 -0.27
CA ASP A 154 4.69 -12.13 -0.59
C ASP A 154 3.50 -12.88 0.05
N GLU A 155 3.37 -14.15 -0.28
CA GLU A 155 2.31 -15.04 0.22
C GLU A 155 2.36 -15.23 1.75
N LYS A 156 3.48 -14.90 2.39
CA LYS A 156 3.63 -14.90 3.84
C LYS A 156 3.32 -13.52 4.46
N GLY A 157 2.96 -12.53 3.64
CA GLY A 157 2.69 -11.15 4.04
C GLY A 157 3.95 -10.39 4.46
N HIS A 158 5.13 -10.76 3.92
CA HIS A 158 6.35 -9.99 4.08
C HIS A 158 6.43 -8.93 2.98
N PHE A 159 6.80 -7.74 3.35
CA PHE A 159 7.05 -6.65 2.42
C PHE A 159 8.24 -6.99 1.50
N LYS A 160 8.05 -6.84 0.19
CA LYS A 160 9.04 -7.15 -0.84
C LYS A 160 9.58 -5.91 -1.54
N GLY A 161 8.90 -4.78 -1.39
CA GLY A 161 9.28 -3.53 -2.02
C GLY A 161 8.06 -2.71 -2.42
N SER A 162 8.32 -1.58 -3.10
CA SER A 162 7.28 -0.72 -3.63
C SER A 162 7.60 -0.26 -5.05
N ILE A 163 6.56 0.09 -5.81
CA ILE A 163 6.66 0.62 -7.17
C ILE A 163 6.16 2.07 -7.11
N ASN A 164 7.04 3.02 -7.36
CA ASN A 164 6.75 4.45 -7.39
C ASN A 164 6.82 5.05 -8.81
N ASP A 165 7.54 4.40 -9.74
CA ASP A 165 7.47 4.73 -11.16
C ASP A 165 6.38 3.86 -11.81
N LEU A 166 5.21 4.47 -12.02
CA LEU A 166 4.05 3.83 -12.62
C LEU A 166 4.00 3.98 -14.15
N SER A 167 5.10 4.38 -14.79
CA SER A 167 5.20 4.29 -16.24
C SER A 167 4.97 2.84 -16.69
N GLN A 168 4.30 2.66 -17.82
CA GLN A 168 3.93 1.32 -18.31
C GLN A 168 5.11 0.35 -18.35
N LYS A 169 6.28 0.82 -18.76
CA LYS A 169 7.50 0.02 -18.88
C LYS A 169 8.00 -0.47 -17.52
N GLU A 170 8.17 0.45 -16.57
CA GLU A 170 8.72 0.13 -15.25
C GLU A 170 7.71 -0.66 -14.41
N LEU A 171 6.42 -0.34 -14.53
CA LEU A 171 5.34 -1.11 -13.90
C LEU A 171 5.33 -2.57 -14.37
N LEU A 172 5.37 -2.82 -15.69
CA LEU A 172 5.42 -4.17 -16.25
C LEU A 172 6.65 -4.94 -15.78
N LYS A 173 7.82 -4.29 -15.78
CA LYS A 173 9.08 -4.89 -15.34
C LYS A 173 9.00 -5.29 -13.86
N ALA A 174 8.63 -4.36 -12.99
CA ALA A 174 8.57 -4.60 -11.54
C ALA A 174 7.53 -5.67 -11.17
N LEU A 175 6.37 -5.67 -11.83
CA LEU A 175 5.35 -6.71 -11.63
C LEU A 175 5.82 -8.08 -12.12
N SER A 176 6.50 -8.16 -13.26
CA SER A 176 7.06 -9.41 -13.76
C SER A 176 8.09 -9.99 -12.78
N GLU A 177 9.04 -9.16 -12.33
CA GLU A 177 10.04 -9.56 -11.33
C GLU A 177 9.36 -10.06 -10.04
N PHE A 178 8.39 -9.30 -9.51
CA PHE A 178 7.68 -9.67 -8.28
C PHE A 178 6.85 -10.97 -8.43
N LEU A 179 6.11 -11.12 -9.54
CA LEU A 179 5.17 -12.24 -9.70
C LEU A 179 5.88 -13.54 -10.16
N GLU A 180 7.01 -13.45 -10.86
CA GLU A 180 7.80 -14.58 -11.33
C GLU A 180 8.89 -15.00 -10.35
N ASP A 181 9.12 -14.25 -9.26
CA ASP A 181 10.08 -14.58 -8.21
C ASP A 181 9.72 -15.99 -7.66
N LYS A 182 10.54 -16.96 -8.07
CA LYS A 182 10.39 -18.37 -7.65
C LYS A 182 10.81 -18.47 -6.19
N LYS A 183 9.98 -19.12 -5.40
CA LYS A 183 10.22 -19.50 -3.99
C LYS A 183 11.60 -20.09 -3.76
#